data_c92299c4d0c6e12fb74599cdbe3ee6b6
#
_entry.id   c92299c4d0c6e12fb74599cdbe3ee6b6
#
_cell.length_a   1.000
_cell.length_b   1.000
_cell.length_c   1.000
_cell.angle_alpha   90.00
_cell.angle_beta   90.00
_cell.angle_gamma   90.00
#
_symmetry.space_group_name_H-M   'P 1'
#
loop_
_entity.id
_entity.type
_entity.pdbx_description
1 polymer ?
#
loop_
_entity_poly.entity_id
_entity_poly.type
_entity_poly.pdbx_seq_one_letter_code
_entity_poly.pdbx_strand_id
1 'polypeptide(L)' 'MRFEVNGQMFFVNFVPEEGRWYCYAPTATGVQKIPVSIDATPFEAFTVAVDEQAKEVVN' A
#
# COMPACT_ATOMS: atom_id res chain seq x y z
N MET A 1 -9.64 4.63 -0.38
CA MET A 1 -9.07 5.52 0.66
C MET A 1 -7.64 5.86 0.28
N ARG A 2 -7.22 7.07 0.50
CA ARG A 2 -5.89 7.49 0.11
C ARG A 2 -5.15 8.16 1.26
N PHE A 3 -3.84 7.99 1.27
CA PHE A 3 -2.95 8.54 2.29
C PHE A 3 -1.77 9.22 1.59
N GLU A 4 -1.29 10.30 2.17
CA GLU A 4 -0.14 11.03 1.62
C GLU A 4 1.00 11.05 2.62
N VAL A 5 2.22 10.68 2.15
CA VAL A 5 3.42 10.68 2.97
C VAL A 5 4.55 11.32 2.17
N ASN A 6 5.11 12.41 2.68
CA ASN A 6 6.25 13.09 2.04
C ASN A 6 6.00 13.39 0.57
N GLY A 7 4.78 13.82 0.25
CA GLY A 7 4.42 14.16 -1.12
C GLY A 7 4.07 12.98 -2.00
N GLN A 8 4.13 11.76 -1.47
CA GLN A 8 3.75 10.57 -2.21
C GLN A 8 2.34 10.13 -1.82
N MET A 9 1.57 9.72 -2.81
CA MET A 9 0.18 9.33 -2.60
C MET A 9 0.05 7.81 -2.63
N PHE A 10 -0.53 7.25 -1.56
CA PHE A 10 -0.83 5.83 -1.46
C PHE A 10 -2.33 5.63 -1.52
N PHE A 11 -2.77 4.60 -2.23
CA PHE A 11 -4.18 4.26 -2.31
C PHE A 11 -4.41 2.89 -1.69
N VAL A 12 -5.46 2.79 -0.88
CA VAL A 12 -5.83 1.53 -0.23
C VAL A 12 -7.23 1.16 -0.70
N ASN A 13 -7.38 -0.06 -1.18
CA ASN A 13 -8.64 -0.52 -1.75
C ASN A 13 -8.94 -1.96 -1.33
N PHE A 14 -10.21 -2.25 -1.09
CA PHE A 14 -10.65 -3.61 -0.79
C PHE A 14 -11.14 -4.26 -2.08
N VAL A 15 -10.65 -5.46 -2.35
CA VAL A 15 -11.06 -6.23 -3.54
C VAL A 15 -11.97 -7.36 -3.10
N PRO A 16 -13.30 -7.21 -3.28
CA PRO A 16 -14.27 -8.19 -2.76
C PRO A 16 -14.08 -9.59 -3.34
N GLU A 17 -13.65 -9.70 -4.59
CA GLU A 17 -13.45 -10.99 -5.25
C GLU A 17 -12.37 -11.80 -4.55
N GLU A 18 -11.41 -11.15 -3.93
CA GLU A 18 -10.31 -11.81 -3.25
C GLU A 18 -10.45 -11.73 -1.73
N GLY A 19 -11.38 -10.90 -1.24
CA GLY A 19 -11.60 -10.74 0.18
C GLY A 19 -10.44 -10.13 0.92
N ARG A 20 -9.67 -9.25 0.27
CA ARG A 20 -8.50 -8.66 0.91
C ARG A 20 -8.26 -7.22 0.48
N TRP A 21 -7.47 -6.54 1.27
CA TRP A 21 -7.03 -5.19 0.98
C TRP A 21 -5.76 -5.19 0.13
N TYR A 22 -5.66 -4.19 -0.72
CA TYR A 22 -4.43 -3.93 -1.47
C TYR A 22 -4.06 -2.47 -1.27
N CYS A 23 -2.76 -2.21 -1.21
CA CYS A 23 -2.25 -0.86 -1.20
C CYS A 23 -1.47 -0.61 -2.49
N TYR A 24 -1.67 0.56 -3.07
CA TYR A 24 -0.99 0.96 -4.30
C TYR A 24 0.00 2.06 -3.95
N ALA A 25 1.29 1.74 -4.06
CA ALA A 25 2.37 2.65 -3.68
C ALA A 25 3.06 3.20 -4.92
N PRO A 26 3.38 4.50 -4.95
CA PRO A 26 4.08 5.07 -6.09
C PRO A 26 5.53 4.58 -6.11
N THR A 27 6.04 4.31 -7.32
CA THR A 27 7.43 3.91 -7.53
C THR A 27 8.02 4.75 -8.66
N ALA A 28 9.32 4.61 -8.86
CA ALA A 28 10.00 5.34 -9.94
C ALA A 28 9.47 4.95 -11.33
N THR A 29 8.94 3.73 -11.47
CA THR A 29 8.50 3.22 -12.75
C THR A 29 6.97 3.10 -12.87
N GLY A 30 6.24 3.57 -11.86
CA GLY A 30 4.77 3.49 -11.90
C GLY A 30 4.19 3.26 -10.53
N VAL A 31 3.35 2.22 -10.41
CA VAL A 31 2.65 1.92 -9.17
C VAL A 31 2.88 0.46 -8.81
N GLN A 32 3.21 0.21 -7.54
CA GLN A 32 3.37 -1.14 -7.02
C GLN A 32 2.10 -1.53 -6.27
N LYS A 33 1.55 -2.70 -6.60
CA LYS A 33 0.37 -3.25 -5.92
C LYS A 33 0.85 -4.19 -4.81
N ILE A 34 0.53 -3.86 -3.56
CA ILE A 34 1.01 -4.60 -2.40
C ILE A 34 -0.16 -5.27 -1.70
N PRO A 35 -0.19 -6.62 -1.62
CA PRO A 35 -1.25 -7.32 -0.90
C PRO A 35 -1.05 -7.17 0.60
N VAL A 36 -2.15 -7.00 1.34
CA VAL A 36 -2.12 -6.89 2.79
C VAL A 36 -3.05 -7.93 3.40
N SER A 37 -2.89 -8.13 4.70
CA SER A 37 -3.69 -9.11 5.43
C SER A 37 -5.18 -8.83 5.26
N ILE A 38 -5.97 -9.90 5.15
CA ILE A 38 -7.42 -9.77 5.03
C ILE A 38 -8.05 -9.19 6.30
N ASP A 39 -7.35 -9.26 7.42
CA ASP A 39 -7.82 -8.72 8.69
C ASP A 39 -7.35 -7.30 8.96
N ALA A 40 -6.59 -6.70 8.04
CA ALA A 40 -6.04 -5.38 8.24
C ALA A 40 -7.11 -4.29 8.07
N THR A 41 -6.99 -3.24 8.87
CA THR A 41 -7.76 -2.03 8.63
C THR A 41 -7.09 -1.26 7.48
N PRO A 42 -7.78 -0.32 6.85
CA PRO A 42 -7.15 0.49 5.81
C PRO A 42 -5.86 1.18 6.27
N PHE A 43 -5.83 1.67 7.51
CA PHE A 43 -4.64 2.32 8.02
C PHE A 43 -3.49 1.33 8.20
N GLU A 44 -3.77 0.13 8.70
CA GLU A 44 -2.77 -0.92 8.82
C GLU A 44 -2.22 -1.33 7.46
N ALA A 45 -3.11 -1.44 6.47
CA ALA A 45 -2.69 -1.75 5.11
C ALA A 45 -1.72 -0.70 4.58
N PHE A 46 -2.03 0.56 4.83
CA PHE A 46 -1.18 1.67 4.42
C PHE A 46 0.19 1.59 5.11
N THR A 47 0.24 1.32 6.42
CA THR A 47 1.52 1.26 7.14
C THR A 47 2.38 0.10 6.66
N VAL A 48 1.78 -1.04 6.35
CA VAL A 48 2.51 -2.18 5.80
C VAL A 48 3.12 -1.80 4.44
N ALA A 49 2.37 -1.09 3.61
CA ALA A 49 2.87 -0.68 2.30
C ALA A 49 4.02 0.30 2.41
N VAL A 50 3.96 1.23 3.37
CA VAL A 50 5.04 2.17 3.59
C VAL A 50 6.31 1.43 4.01
N ASP A 51 6.18 0.44 4.88
CA ASP A 51 7.32 -0.35 5.32
C ASP A 51 7.95 -1.13 4.17
N GLU A 52 7.11 -1.73 3.33
CA GLU A 52 7.61 -2.49 2.17
C GLU A 52 8.33 -1.57 1.18
N GLN A 53 7.79 -0.38 0.94
CA GLN A 53 8.44 0.57 0.06
C GLN A 53 9.79 1.02 0.61
N ALA A 54 9.86 1.23 1.91
CA ALA A 54 11.11 1.65 2.55
C ALA A 54 12.19 0.57 2.41
N LYS A 55 11.80 -0.70 2.50
CA LYS A 55 12.76 -1.80 2.33
C LYS A 55 13.34 -1.84 0.93
N GLU A 56 12.55 -1.49 -0.07
CA GLU A 56 13.03 -1.49 -1.45
C GLU A 56 13.99 -0.35 -1.73
N VAL A 57 13.85 0.74 -1.00
CA VAL A 57 14.68 1.94 -1.21
C VAL A 57 16.03 1.80 -0.51
N VAL A 58 16.14 0.95 0.48
CA VAL A 58 17.36 0.81 1.28
C VAL A 58 18.30 -0.23 0.69
N ASN A 59 18.78 0.02 -0.48
CA ASN A 59 19.81 -0.86 -1.07
C ASN A 59 21.17 -0.22 -0.98
#